data_3004de9bd33cfc260dd3b8b35deaba43
#
_entry.id   3004de9bd33cfc260dd3b8b35deaba43
#
_cell.length_a   1.000
_cell.length_b   1.000
_cell.length_c   1.000
_cell.angle_alpha   90.00
_cell.angle_beta   90.00
_cell.angle_gamma   90.00
#
_symmetry.space_group_name_H-M   'P 1'
#
loop_
_entity.id
_entity.type
_entity.pdbx_description
1 polymer ?
#
loop_
_entity_poly.entity_id
_entity_poly.type
_entity_poly.pdbx_seq_one_letter_code
_entity_poly.pdbx_strand_id
1 'polypeptide(L)'
;MKIVEDYRGCYPDGVERYWNLQQFSNDNNTVLFHGMGCIEDPRYKQKYENYEKKAFINLEHPCAWQSSKTTRDLSSNIDRYFDKIFTICPYSAEWLNDIQSDDVYIPHYIPFEKQHVVDKKEEKIFDAIYWGGIHSEENFKIVDSIKDFKYNFLSLGPQHWAGHFRNSPAKKMITSYSVPRKVMWSLLRQTKVCPMSNLLFLQEPQIRNIKSMHHWDKCDAFSNLDKFIMPQNKTRMIECAVNRTLILVKRNPWKLDEMWFTPDEDFIYFDDYNELPSIIDDISKNWHNYEQIVENAFAKATTKYTVENFINRITEEI
;
A
#
# COMPACT_ATOMS: atom_id res chain seq x y z
N MET A 1 -19.00 9.86 14.08
CA MET A 1 -18.25 10.30 12.88
C MET A 1 -18.99 9.84 11.65
N LYS A 2 -19.25 10.72 10.70
CA LYS A 2 -19.81 10.34 9.39
C LYS A 2 -18.68 9.99 8.45
N ILE A 3 -18.76 8.85 7.79
CA ILE A 3 -17.73 8.40 6.86
C ILE A 3 -18.27 8.52 5.44
N VAL A 4 -17.49 9.18 4.58
CA VAL A 4 -17.79 9.36 3.17
C VAL A 4 -16.71 8.67 2.37
N GLU A 5 -17.11 7.59 1.73
CA GLU A 5 -16.24 6.81 0.86
C GLU A 5 -16.58 7.14 -0.60
N ASP A 6 -15.60 7.64 -1.35
CA ASP A 6 -15.72 7.82 -2.79
C ASP A 6 -14.59 7.11 -3.52
N TYR A 7 -14.95 6.02 -4.17
CA TYR A 7 -14.03 5.16 -4.93
C TYR A 7 -14.04 5.45 -6.43
N ARG A 8 -14.69 6.53 -6.87
CA ARG A 8 -14.76 6.85 -8.31
C ARG A 8 -13.36 7.06 -8.88
N GLY A 9 -13.02 6.24 -9.86
CA GLY A 9 -11.76 6.30 -10.58
C GLY A 9 -10.62 5.47 -9.97
N CYS A 10 -10.73 4.96 -8.74
CA CYS A 10 -9.67 4.19 -8.11
C CYS A 10 -9.81 2.68 -8.31
N TYR A 11 -11.02 2.17 -8.48
CA TYR A 11 -11.27 0.73 -8.64
C TYR A 11 -12.35 0.47 -9.69
N PRO A 12 -12.16 -0.56 -10.55
CA PRO A 12 -13.21 -0.99 -11.47
C PRO A 12 -14.43 -1.53 -10.71
N ASP A 13 -15.60 -1.39 -11.29
CA ASP A 13 -16.85 -1.94 -10.76
C ASP A 13 -16.67 -3.42 -10.41
N GLY A 14 -17.03 -3.79 -9.18
CA GLY A 14 -16.96 -5.17 -8.69
C GLY A 14 -15.77 -5.50 -7.78
N VAL A 15 -14.84 -4.57 -7.53
CA VAL A 15 -13.85 -4.73 -6.46
C VAL A 15 -14.53 -4.47 -5.13
N GLU A 16 -14.54 -5.46 -4.24
CA GLU A 16 -15.03 -5.30 -2.88
C GLU A 16 -14.28 -4.14 -2.20
N ARG A 17 -15.00 -3.30 -1.48
CA ARG A 17 -14.44 -2.18 -0.73
C ARG A 17 -13.40 -2.72 0.24
N TYR A 18 -12.30 -1.98 0.38
CA TYR A 18 -11.23 -2.40 1.29
C TYR A 18 -11.70 -2.41 2.74
N TRP A 19 -12.62 -1.51 3.11
CA TRP A 19 -13.08 -1.34 4.49
C TRP A 19 -14.54 -0.96 4.52
N ASN A 20 -15.27 -1.52 5.44
CA ASN A 20 -16.60 -1.09 5.78
C ASN A 20 -16.51 -0.09 6.95
N LEU A 21 -15.99 1.09 6.66
CA LEU A 21 -15.79 2.11 7.69
C LEU A 21 -17.11 2.63 8.27
N GLN A 22 -18.19 2.55 7.53
CA GLN A 22 -19.49 3.09 7.93
C GLN A 22 -20.07 2.43 9.20
N GLN A 23 -19.71 1.21 9.49
CA GLN A 23 -20.14 0.52 10.72
C GLN A 23 -19.62 1.18 12.01
N PHE A 24 -18.59 2.02 11.90
CA PHE A 24 -17.99 2.73 13.04
C PHE A 24 -18.48 4.18 13.18
N SER A 25 -19.50 4.57 12.45
CA SER A 25 -20.00 5.94 12.37
C SER A 25 -20.98 6.25 13.53
N ASN A 26 -20.48 6.79 14.63
CA ASN A 26 -21.26 7.08 15.83
C ASN A 26 -21.41 8.58 16.18
N ASP A 27 -20.77 9.48 15.45
CA ASP A 27 -20.78 10.92 15.70
C ASP A 27 -21.16 11.68 14.43
N ASN A 28 -22.01 12.71 14.57
CA ASN A 28 -22.50 13.48 13.43
C ASN A 28 -21.69 14.76 13.15
N ASN A 29 -20.79 15.16 14.04
CA ASN A 29 -20.03 16.42 13.92
C ASN A 29 -18.70 16.26 13.19
N THR A 30 -18.21 15.04 13.06
CA THR A 30 -16.95 14.73 12.37
C THR A 30 -17.24 14.01 11.07
N VAL A 31 -16.59 14.44 9.99
CA VAL A 31 -16.64 13.74 8.70
C VAL A 31 -15.26 13.23 8.32
N LEU A 32 -15.18 11.97 7.94
CA LEU A 32 -14.00 11.32 7.41
C LEU A 32 -14.19 11.05 5.92
N PHE A 33 -13.31 11.58 5.11
CA PHE A 33 -13.30 11.38 3.67
C PHE A 33 -12.28 10.32 3.29
N HIS A 34 -12.64 9.50 2.35
CA HIS A 34 -11.76 8.51 1.79
C HIS A 34 -11.89 8.47 0.26
N GLY A 35 -10.78 8.67 -0.41
CA GLY A 35 -10.70 8.65 -1.87
C GLY A 35 -10.62 10.03 -2.52
N MET A 36 -9.85 10.14 -3.59
CA MET A 36 -9.57 11.41 -4.28
C MET A 36 -10.81 12.05 -4.90
N GLY A 37 -11.79 11.26 -5.32
CA GLY A 37 -13.03 11.77 -5.88
C GLY A 37 -13.81 12.68 -4.94
N CYS A 38 -13.65 12.51 -3.62
CA CYS A 38 -14.25 13.40 -2.63
C CYS A 38 -13.69 14.83 -2.70
N ILE A 39 -12.45 14.97 -3.10
CA ILE A 39 -11.75 16.26 -3.18
C ILE A 39 -12.06 16.95 -4.51
N GLU A 40 -12.15 16.18 -5.59
CA GLU A 40 -12.29 16.70 -6.95
C GLU A 40 -13.72 17.17 -7.29
N ASP A 41 -14.73 16.68 -6.58
CA ASP A 41 -16.12 17.00 -6.90
C ASP A 41 -16.67 18.14 -6.02
N PRO A 42 -16.95 19.33 -6.61
CA PRO A 42 -17.46 20.49 -5.89
C PRO A 42 -18.74 20.22 -5.09
N ARG A 43 -19.55 19.22 -5.48
CA ARG A 43 -20.77 18.84 -4.78
C ARG A 43 -20.48 18.30 -3.38
N TYR A 44 -19.31 17.72 -3.17
CA TYR A 44 -18.90 17.27 -1.86
C TYR A 44 -18.54 18.44 -0.95
N LYS A 45 -17.88 19.46 -1.48
CA LYS A 45 -17.52 20.67 -0.73
C LYS A 45 -18.77 21.27 -0.04
N GLN A 46 -19.84 21.50 -0.80
CA GLN A 46 -21.09 22.07 -0.26
C GLN A 46 -21.75 21.20 0.82
N LYS A 47 -21.62 19.85 0.71
CA LYS A 47 -22.20 18.93 1.69
C LYS A 47 -21.47 18.94 3.03
N TYR A 48 -20.20 19.35 3.05
CA TYR A 48 -19.30 19.15 4.19
C TYR A 48 -18.88 20.45 4.87
N GLU A 49 -19.24 21.59 4.32
CA GLU A 49 -19.00 22.90 4.95
C GLU A 49 -19.59 23.01 6.37
N ASN A 50 -20.64 22.24 6.65
CA ASN A 50 -21.36 22.27 7.94
C ASN A 50 -20.79 21.32 9.01
N TYR A 51 -19.73 20.54 8.72
CA TYR A 51 -19.12 19.67 9.72
C TYR A 51 -18.07 20.46 10.49
N GLU A 52 -18.09 20.30 11.81
CA GLU A 52 -17.16 20.98 12.72
C GLU A 52 -15.72 20.48 12.52
N LYS A 53 -15.56 19.16 12.30
CA LYS A 53 -14.27 18.51 12.09
C LYS A 53 -14.28 17.72 10.79
N LYS A 54 -13.19 17.86 10.03
CA LYS A 54 -13.02 17.22 8.73
C LYS A 54 -11.68 16.54 8.65
N ALA A 55 -11.69 15.25 8.40
CA ALA A 55 -10.48 14.48 8.17
C ALA A 55 -10.48 13.80 6.80
N PHE A 56 -9.31 13.52 6.27
CA PHE A 56 -9.11 12.84 5.00
C PHE A 56 -8.13 11.69 5.13
N ILE A 57 -8.46 10.54 4.54
CA ILE A 57 -7.54 9.41 4.41
C ILE A 57 -6.93 9.44 3.01
N ASN A 58 -5.63 9.62 2.95
CA ASN A 58 -4.87 9.60 1.73
C ASN A 58 -4.11 8.28 1.57
N LEU A 59 -4.52 7.47 0.60
CA LEU A 59 -3.85 6.23 0.24
C LEU A 59 -2.83 6.38 -0.88
N GLU A 60 -2.80 7.56 -1.50
CA GLU A 60 -1.94 7.81 -2.63
C GLU A 60 -0.68 8.55 -2.20
N HIS A 61 0.39 8.34 -2.95
CA HIS A 61 1.61 9.10 -2.80
C HIS A 61 1.38 10.57 -3.25
N PRO A 62 2.04 11.58 -2.65
CA PRO A 62 1.93 12.98 -3.08
C PRO A 62 2.11 13.19 -4.57
N CYS A 63 2.93 12.38 -5.23
CA CYS A 63 3.13 12.43 -6.68
C CYS A 63 1.86 12.07 -7.48
N ALA A 64 1.00 11.22 -6.95
CA ALA A 64 -0.26 10.89 -7.59
C ALA A 64 -1.22 12.09 -7.57
N TRP A 65 -1.17 12.92 -6.53
CA TRP A 65 -1.97 14.14 -6.43
C TRP A 65 -1.59 15.19 -7.46
N GLN A 66 -0.36 15.14 -7.94
CA GLN A 66 0.16 16.06 -8.94
C GLN A 66 -0.16 15.61 -10.39
N SER A 67 -0.85 14.48 -10.56
CA SER A 67 -1.12 13.92 -11.89
C SER A 67 -2.15 14.71 -12.71
N SER A 68 -3.08 15.42 -12.05
CA SER A 68 -4.05 16.28 -12.70
C SER A 68 -3.88 17.75 -12.28
N LYS A 69 -4.36 18.68 -13.13
CA LYS A 69 -4.34 20.11 -12.80
C LYS A 69 -5.20 20.40 -11.56
N THR A 70 -6.37 19.79 -11.48
CA THR A 70 -7.30 19.94 -10.35
C THR A 70 -6.68 19.43 -9.05
N THR A 71 -6.00 18.30 -9.10
CA THR A 71 -5.33 17.73 -7.93
C THR A 71 -4.16 18.58 -7.46
N ARG A 72 -3.43 19.23 -8.39
CA ARG A 72 -2.36 20.18 -8.05
C ARG A 72 -2.89 21.41 -7.33
N ASP A 73 -3.97 21.97 -7.85
CA ASP A 73 -4.58 23.17 -7.25
C ASP A 73 -5.16 22.84 -5.87
N LEU A 74 -5.63 21.63 -5.66
CA LEU A 74 -6.13 21.14 -4.36
C LEU A 74 -5.00 20.77 -3.41
N SER A 75 -3.94 20.10 -3.87
CA SER A 75 -2.82 19.71 -3.01
C SER A 75 -2.05 20.88 -2.43
N SER A 76 -2.06 22.03 -3.11
CA SER A 76 -1.51 23.29 -2.57
C SER A 76 -2.39 23.94 -1.50
N ASN A 77 -3.60 23.44 -1.25
CA ASN A 77 -4.57 24.02 -0.34
C ASN A 77 -5.41 22.98 0.41
N ILE A 78 -5.07 21.69 0.33
CA ILE A 78 -5.88 20.60 0.90
C ILE A 78 -5.99 20.72 2.43
N ASP A 79 -4.96 21.21 3.08
CA ASP A 79 -4.89 21.56 4.48
C ASP A 79 -5.97 22.57 4.90
N ARG A 80 -6.35 23.49 3.99
CA ARG A 80 -7.43 24.45 4.25
C ARG A 80 -8.83 23.83 4.28
N TYR A 81 -8.96 22.59 3.82
CA TYR A 81 -10.23 21.87 3.79
C TYR A 81 -10.37 20.83 4.88
N PHE A 82 -9.26 20.36 5.44
CA PHE A 82 -9.24 19.27 6.41
C PHE A 82 -8.41 19.65 7.62
N ASP A 83 -8.93 19.34 8.79
CA ASP A 83 -8.22 19.56 10.07
C ASP A 83 -7.09 18.54 10.23
N LYS A 84 -7.29 17.32 9.71
CA LYS A 84 -6.29 16.24 9.72
C LYS A 84 -6.33 15.43 8.42
N ILE A 85 -5.13 15.03 7.96
CA ILE A 85 -4.94 14.21 6.77
C ILE A 85 -4.09 13.00 7.14
N PHE A 86 -4.72 11.82 7.08
CA PHE A 86 -4.04 10.57 7.37
C PHE A 86 -3.40 10.03 6.10
N THR A 87 -2.07 9.86 6.10
CA THR A 87 -1.29 9.41 4.94
C THR A 87 -0.52 8.13 5.24
N ILE A 88 -0.44 7.24 4.28
CA ILE A 88 0.30 5.97 4.39
C ILE A 88 1.82 6.13 4.29
N CYS A 89 2.30 7.31 3.99
CA CYS A 89 3.73 7.58 3.84
C CYS A 89 4.20 8.57 4.91
N PRO A 90 5.03 8.15 5.89
CA PRO A 90 5.53 9.03 6.96
C PRO A 90 6.41 10.15 6.41
N TYR A 91 7.22 9.87 5.41
CA TYR A 91 8.07 10.88 4.76
C TYR A 91 7.23 11.95 4.04
N SER A 92 6.10 11.55 3.48
CA SER A 92 5.15 12.51 2.89
C SER A 92 4.50 13.37 3.96
N ALA A 93 4.17 12.78 5.12
CA ALA A 93 3.60 13.53 6.24
C ALA A 93 4.61 14.55 6.76
N GLU A 94 5.83 14.14 7.05
CA GLU A 94 6.92 15.01 7.51
C GLU A 94 7.16 16.17 6.53
N TRP A 95 7.37 15.85 5.27
CA TRP A 95 7.60 16.84 4.23
C TRP A 95 6.46 17.86 4.08
N LEU A 96 5.20 17.39 4.11
CA LEU A 96 4.04 18.26 3.94
C LEU A 96 3.81 19.13 5.18
N ASN A 97 4.06 18.62 6.38
CA ASN A 97 4.00 19.40 7.61
C ASN A 97 5.08 20.49 7.61
N ASP A 98 6.31 20.19 7.19
CA ASP A 98 7.39 21.17 7.08
C ASP A 98 7.08 22.33 6.13
N ILE A 99 6.40 22.04 5.02
CA ILE A 99 6.00 23.06 4.05
C ILE A 99 4.91 23.97 4.60
N GLN A 100 3.96 23.42 5.35
CA GLN A 100 2.75 24.12 5.77
C GLN A 100 2.83 24.68 7.19
N SER A 101 3.87 24.31 7.93
CA SER A 101 4.09 24.72 9.34
C SER A 101 2.97 24.32 10.31
N ASP A 102 2.14 23.32 9.92
CA ASP A 102 1.03 22.80 10.71
C ASP A 102 1.09 21.28 10.74
N ASP A 103 0.85 20.66 11.90
CA ASP A 103 0.80 19.21 12.11
C ASP A 103 -0.51 18.59 11.59
N VAL A 104 -0.82 18.85 10.32
CA VAL A 104 -2.05 18.39 9.67
C VAL A 104 -1.92 16.95 9.18
N TYR A 105 -0.72 16.54 8.72
CA TYR A 105 -0.48 15.23 8.13
C TYR A 105 -0.01 14.22 9.17
N ILE A 106 -0.74 13.11 9.29
CA ILE A 106 -0.49 12.06 10.27
C ILE A 106 -0.20 10.74 9.56
N PRO A 107 0.94 10.09 9.80
CA PRO A 107 1.21 8.77 9.25
C PRO A 107 0.25 7.71 9.79
N HIS A 108 -0.25 6.85 8.93
CA HIS A 108 -1.09 5.73 9.33
C HIS A 108 -0.81 4.46 8.49
N TYR A 109 -1.29 3.33 8.97
CA TYR A 109 -1.29 2.06 8.26
C TYR A 109 -2.54 1.89 7.40
N ILE A 110 -2.52 0.90 6.51
CA ILE A 110 -3.69 0.48 5.76
C ILE A 110 -4.36 -0.65 6.52
N PRO A 111 -5.56 -0.44 7.09
CA PRO A 111 -6.21 -1.44 7.90
C PRO A 111 -6.82 -2.57 7.07
N PHE A 112 -7.21 -3.66 7.73
CA PHE A 112 -7.99 -4.73 7.15
C PHE A 112 -9.24 -5.03 8.01
N GLU A 113 -10.24 -5.66 7.42
CA GLU A 113 -11.45 -6.07 8.11
C GLU A 113 -11.29 -7.46 8.73
N LYS A 114 -11.54 -7.57 10.05
CA LYS A 114 -11.45 -8.84 10.81
C LYS A 114 -12.29 -9.97 10.22
N GLN A 115 -13.44 -9.65 9.63
CA GLN A 115 -14.33 -10.65 9.03
C GLN A 115 -13.70 -11.43 7.87
N HIS A 116 -12.63 -10.92 7.27
CA HIS A 116 -11.92 -11.61 6.19
C HIS A 116 -10.77 -12.49 6.68
N VAL A 117 -10.45 -12.45 7.98
CA VAL A 117 -9.40 -13.27 8.56
C VAL A 117 -9.90 -14.69 8.76
N VAL A 118 -9.08 -15.64 8.35
CA VAL A 118 -9.33 -17.07 8.56
C VAL A 118 -8.34 -17.58 9.60
N ASP A 119 -8.85 -17.97 10.78
CA ASP A 119 -7.99 -18.46 11.87
C ASP A 119 -7.36 -19.82 11.56
N LYS A 120 -8.06 -20.63 10.74
CA LYS A 120 -7.56 -21.95 10.37
C LYS A 120 -6.36 -21.84 9.44
N LYS A 121 -5.27 -22.48 9.81
CA LYS A 121 -4.10 -22.66 8.93
C LYS A 121 -4.47 -23.54 7.73
N GLU A 122 -4.13 -23.07 6.54
CA GLU A 122 -4.24 -23.84 5.31
C GLU A 122 -2.90 -24.46 4.93
N GLU A 123 -2.93 -25.58 4.20
CA GLU A 123 -1.73 -26.21 3.67
C GLU A 123 -1.04 -25.29 2.64
N LYS A 124 0.27 -25.19 2.73
CA LYS A 124 1.08 -24.40 1.80
C LYS A 124 1.41 -25.23 0.54
N ILE A 125 0.64 -25.02 -0.51
CA ILE A 125 0.78 -25.76 -1.77
C ILE A 125 1.54 -25.01 -2.87
N PHE A 126 1.73 -23.68 -2.70
CA PHE A 126 2.51 -22.83 -3.60
C PHE A 126 3.75 -22.30 -2.90
N ASP A 127 4.86 -22.22 -3.63
CA ASP A 127 6.11 -21.68 -3.10
C ASP A 127 6.06 -20.15 -3.01
N ALA A 128 5.57 -19.49 -4.05
CA ALA A 128 5.55 -18.03 -4.12
C ALA A 128 4.27 -17.46 -4.74
N ILE A 129 4.01 -16.19 -4.47
CA ILE A 129 2.95 -15.42 -5.12
C ILE A 129 3.44 -13.99 -5.41
N TYR A 130 3.02 -13.47 -6.56
CA TYR A 130 3.08 -12.04 -6.85
C TYR A 130 1.71 -11.57 -7.34
N TRP A 131 1.24 -10.43 -6.83
CA TRP A 131 0.07 -9.75 -7.38
C TRP A 131 0.31 -8.26 -7.50
N GLY A 132 -0.24 -7.66 -8.54
CA GLY A 132 -0.11 -6.25 -8.87
C GLY A 132 0.33 -6.01 -10.30
N GLY A 133 0.45 -4.74 -10.64
CA GLY A 133 1.02 -4.31 -11.92
C GLY A 133 2.56 -4.40 -11.89
N ILE A 134 3.13 -4.61 -13.06
CA ILE A 134 4.57 -4.44 -13.26
C ILE A 134 4.80 -3.02 -13.76
N HIS A 135 5.22 -2.14 -12.86
CA HIS A 135 5.41 -0.71 -13.13
C HIS A 135 6.88 -0.32 -13.23
N SER A 136 7.79 -1.22 -12.88
CA SER A 136 9.23 -0.97 -12.85
C SER A 136 10.03 -2.22 -13.20
N GLU A 137 11.32 -2.04 -13.46
CA GLU A 137 12.28 -3.13 -13.65
C GLU A 137 12.36 -4.03 -12.42
N GLU A 138 12.30 -3.45 -11.22
CA GLU A 138 12.36 -4.21 -9.96
C GLU A 138 11.16 -5.13 -9.78
N ASN A 139 9.96 -4.66 -10.12
CA ASN A 139 8.79 -5.54 -10.12
C ASN A 139 8.96 -6.69 -11.10
N PHE A 140 9.57 -6.41 -12.25
CA PHE A 140 9.87 -7.42 -13.24
C PHE A 140 10.91 -8.42 -12.73
N LYS A 141 12.00 -7.97 -12.09
CA LYS A 141 13.02 -8.85 -11.49
C LYS A 141 12.43 -9.79 -10.44
N ILE A 142 11.50 -9.31 -9.62
CA ILE A 142 10.78 -10.16 -8.66
C ILE A 142 10.05 -11.28 -9.39
N VAL A 143 9.24 -10.95 -10.40
CA VAL A 143 8.48 -11.96 -11.14
C VAL A 143 9.39 -12.93 -11.89
N ASP A 144 10.46 -12.44 -12.49
CA ASP A 144 11.43 -13.28 -13.19
C ASP A 144 12.14 -14.25 -12.23
N SER A 145 12.41 -13.83 -11.00
CA SER A 145 13.08 -14.64 -9.98
C SER A 145 12.23 -15.81 -9.48
N ILE A 146 10.90 -15.71 -9.53
CA ILE A 146 10.00 -16.77 -9.05
C ILE A 146 9.54 -17.73 -10.14
N LYS A 147 9.93 -17.53 -11.40
CA LYS A 147 9.43 -18.27 -12.57
C LYS A 147 9.63 -19.79 -12.53
N ASP A 148 10.67 -20.25 -11.81
CA ASP A 148 11.05 -21.67 -11.75
C ASP A 148 10.43 -22.40 -10.54
N PHE A 149 9.64 -21.68 -9.72
CA PHE A 149 8.92 -22.23 -8.57
C PHE A 149 7.46 -22.52 -8.90
N LYS A 150 6.79 -23.30 -8.06
CA LYS A 150 5.33 -23.45 -8.10
C LYS A 150 4.69 -22.19 -7.53
N TYR A 151 4.21 -21.30 -8.39
CA TYR A 151 3.76 -19.98 -7.98
C TYR A 151 2.49 -19.51 -8.69
N ASN A 152 1.91 -18.41 -8.16
CA ASN A 152 0.84 -17.66 -8.80
C ASN A 152 1.33 -16.25 -9.15
N PHE A 153 1.05 -15.82 -10.37
CA PHE A 153 1.22 -14.45 -10.79
C PHE A 153 -0.12 -13.83 -11.17
N LEU A 154 -0.65 -12.97 -10.29
CA LEU A 154 -1.92 -12.29 -10.46
C LEU A 154 -1.69 -10.86 -10.93
N SER A 155 -2.00 -10.58 -12.18
CA SER A 155 -1.84 -9.24 -12.75
C SER A 155 -3.08 -8.38 -12.49
N LEU A 156 -2.91 -7.15 -12.00
CA LEU A 156 -4.00 -6.22 -11.68
C LEU A 156 -4.32 -5.24 -12.83
N GLY A 157 -3.95 -5.54 -14.05
CA GLY A 157 -4.32 -4.68 -15.18
C GLY A 157 -3.21 -4.47 -16.21
N PRO A 158 -3.34 -3.48 -17.08
CA PRO A 158 -2.36 -3.23 -18.13
C PRO A 158 -1.00 -2.96 -17.52
N GLN A 159 0.01 -3.66 -18.05
CA GLN A 159 1.39 -3.52 -17.58
C GLN A 159 1.99 -2.26 -18.18
N HIS A 160 2.24 -1.23 -17.38
CA HIS A 160 2.87 0.02 -17.86
C HIS A 160 4.30 -0.21 -18.37
N TRP A 161 4.94 -1.28 -17.89
CA TRP A 161 6.26 -1.75 -18.35
C TRP A 161 6.17 -2.69 -19.55
N ALA A 162 5.15 -2.49 -20.39
CA ALA A 162 4.80 -3.38 -21.49
C ALA A 162 5.94 -3.65 -22.49
N GLY A 163 6.89 -2.72 -22.66
CA GLY A 163 8.01 -2.90 -23.59
C GLY A 163 8.92 -4.04 -23.19
N HIS A 164 9.44 -4.03 -21.98
CA HIS A 164 10.33 -5.06 -21.45
C HIS A 164 9.58 -6.35 -21.11
N PHE A 165 8.39 -6.24 -20.52
CA PHE A 165 7.58 -7.39 -20.16
C PHE A 165 6.98 -8.11 -21.36
N ARG A 166 6.70 -7.41 -22.46
CA ARG A 166 6.05 -7.97 -23.66
C ARG A 166 6.81 -9.16 -24.25
N ASN A 167 8.12 -9.12 -24.20
CA ASN A 167 9.02 -10.15 -24.76
C ASN A 167 9.53 -11.12 -23.69
N SER A 168 9.17 -10.92 -22.43
CA SER A 168 9.64 -11.76 -21.32
C SER A 168 8.88 -13.09 -21.25
N PRO A 169 9.54 -14.20 -20.91
CA PRO A 169 8.88 -15.44 -20.52
C PRO A 169 7.87 -15.27 -19.39
N ALA A 170 8.13 -14.36 -18.44
CA ALA A 170 7.25 -14.07 -17.30
C ALA A 170 5.83 -13.64 -17.72
N LYS A 171 5.66 -13.05 -18.91
CA LYS A 171 4.33 -12.72 -19.44
C LYS A 171 3.46 -13.96 -19.63
N LYS A 172 4.06 -15.09 -20.05
CA LYS A 172 3.35 -16.36 -20.25
C LYS A 172 2.96 -17.02 -18.94
N MET A 173 3.49 -16.52 -17.83
CA MET A 173 3.32 -17.07 -16.49
C MET A 173 2.21 -16.38 -15.70
N ILE A 174 1.52 -15.40 -16.26
CA ILE A 174 0.38 -14.77 -15.64
C ILE A 174 -0.72 -15.83 -15.44
N THR A 175 -1.00 -16.12 -14.17
CA THR A 175 -2.01 -17.11 -13.81
C THR A 175 -3.42 -16.56 -14.00
N SER A 176 -3.62 -15.28 -13.70
CA SER A 176 -4.92 -14.62 -13.83
C SER A 176 -4.80 -13.11 -13.91
N TYR A 177 -5.82 -12.47 -14.44
CA TYR A 177 -6.01 -11.03 -14.45
C TYR A 177 -7.19 -10.67 -13.54
N SER A 178 -7.01 -9.61 -12.73
CA SER A 178 -8.11 -9.00 -11.94
C SER A 178 -8.96 -10.02 -11.17
N VAL A 179 -8.33 -10.82 -10.35
CA VAL A 179 -9.05 -11.77 -9.49
C VAL A 179 -9.77 -11.04 -8.35
N PRO A 180 -10.98 -11.51 -7.97
CA PRO A 180 -11.65 -11.02 -6.78
C PRO A 180 -10.76 -11.17 -5.54
N ARG A 181 -10.84 -10.19 -4.61
CA ARG A 181 -10.02 -10.19 -3.39
C ARG A 181 -10.11 -11.49 -2.60
N LYS A 182 -11.31 -12.05 -2.46
CA LYS A 182 -11.53 -13.32 -1.79
C LYS A 182 -10.70 -14.48 -2.39
N VAL A 183 -10.60 -14.51 -3.71
CA VAL A 183 -9.77 -15.52 -4.43
C VAL A 183 -8.29 -15.24 -4.18
N MET A 184 -7.85 -14.00 -4.26
CA MET A 184 -6.47 -13.61 -3.97
C MET A 184 -6.08 -14.00 -2.54
N TRP A 185 -6.92 -13.74 -1.55
CA TRP A 185 -6.65 -14.10 -0.16
C TRP A 185 -6.61 -15.61 0.06
N SER A 186 -7.46 -16.38 -0.63
CA SER A 186 -7.35 -17.84 -0.59
C SER A 186 -6.01 -18.33 -1.16
N LEU A 187 -5.54 -17.75 -2.26
CA LEU A 187 -4.24 -18.09 -2.83
C LEU A 187 -3.08 -17.68 -1.90
N LEU A 188 -3.18 -16.53 -1.24
CA LEU A 188 -2.20 -16.11 -0.23
C LEU A 188 -2.10 -17.14 0.90
N ARG A 189 -3.22 -17.55 1.49
CA ARG A 189 -3.21 -18.55 2.56
C ARG A 189 -2.51 -19.86 2.19
N GLN A 190 -2.59 -20.24 0.93
CA GLN A 190 -1.97 -21.46 0.38
C GLN A 190 -0.53 -21.25 -0.12
N THR A 191 0.02 -20.04 0.01
CA THR A 191 1.35 -19.70 -0.50
C THR A 191 2.33 -19.50 0.66
N LYS A 192 3.56 -19.99 0.51
CA LYS A 192 4.62 -19.82 1.48
C LYS A 192 5.10 -18.39 1.56
N VAL A 193 5.54 -17.79 0.45
CA VAL A 193 6.21 -16.49 0.46
C VAL A 193 5.67 -15.53 -0.61
N CYS A 194 5.65 -14.25 -0.27
CA CYS A 194 5.42 -13.15 -1.20
C CYS A 194 6.63 -12.20 -1.25
N PRO A 195 7.46 -12.27 -2.29
CA PRO A 195 8.49 -11.28 -2.50
C PRO A 195 7.87 -9.96 -2.97
N MET A 196 8.34 -8.85 -2.40
CA MET A 196 7.84 -7.52 -2.74
C MET A 196 8.89 -6.43 -2.63
N SER A 197 8.60 -5.30 -3.27
CA SER A 197 9.34 -4.06 -3.11
C SER A 197 8.36 -2.95 -2.73
N ASN A 198 8.63 -2.25 -1.63
CA ASN A 198 7.87 -1.10 -1.17
C ASN A 198 8.49 0.21 -1.67
N LEU A 199 8.88 0.21 -2.94
CA LEU A 199 9.42 1.36 -3.65
C LEU A 199 8.48 1.75 -4.80
N LEU A 200 8.33 3.04 -5.00
CA LEU A 200 7.69 3.64 -6.15
C LEU A 200 8.78 4.22 -7.07
N PHE A 201 8.77 3.82 -8.33
CA PHE A 201 9.66 4.34 -9.37
C PHE A 201 8.91 5.39 -10.14
N LEU A 202 9.39 6.63 -10.07
CA LEU A 202 8.75 7.76 -10.69
C LEU A 202 9.10 7.85 -12.17
N GLN A 203 8.11 8.17 -12.99
CA GLN A 203 8.28 8.46 -14.40
C GLN A 203 8.55 9.95 -14.61
N GLU A 204 9.13 10.32 -15.78
CA GLU A 204 9.44 11.72 -16.13
C GLU A 204 8.32 12.74 -15.87
N PRO A 205 7.05 12.48 -16.19
CA PRO A 205 5.98 13.42 -15.86
C PRO A 205 5.81 13.64 -14.36
N GLN A 206 5.93 12.57 -13.56
CA GLN A 206 5.83 12.63 -12.11
C GLN A 206 7.02 13.39 -11.51
N ILE A 207 8.22 13.13 -12.00
CA ILE A 207 9.45 13.82 -11.61
C ILE A 207 9.34 15.32 -11.85
N ARG A 208 8.88 15.72 -13.04
CA ARG A 208 8.65 17.14 -13.37
C ARG A 208 7.64 17.78 -12.43
N ASN A 209 6.57 17.06 -12.11
CA ASN A 209 5.55 17.57 -11.20
C ASN A 209 6.12 17.78 -9.80
N ILE A 210 6.90 16.82 -9.27
CA ILE A 210 7.55 16.96 -7.96
C ILE A 210 8.52 18.13 -7.95
N LYS A 211 9.39 18.23 -8.96
CA LYS A 211 10.34 19.34 -9.09
C LYS A 211 9.68 20.71 -9.23
N SER A 212 8.43 20.76 -9.65
CA SER A 212 7.64 22.00 -9.69
C SER A 212 6.98 22.34 -8.36
N MET A 213 7.00 21.45 -7.38
CA MET A 213 6.45 21.70 -6.05
C MET A 213 7.40 22.59 -5.27
N HIS A 214 6.84 23.55 -4.51
CA HIS A 214 7.63 24.39 -3.63
C HIS A 214 8.28 23.51 -2.55
N HIS A 215 9.59 23.71 -2.33
CA HIS A 215 10.35 22.99 -1.31
C HIS A 215 10.46 21.45 -1.47
N TRP A 216 10.36 20.92 -2.69
CA TRP A 216 10.54 19.48 -2.94
C TRP A 216 11.90 18.96 -2.44
N ASP A 217 12.92 19.81 -2.44
CA ASP A 217 14.30 19.54 -2.01
C ASP A 217 14.48 19.47 -0.49
N LYS A 218 13.50 19.89 0.28
CA LYS A 218 13.54 19.82 1.74
C LYS A 218 13.17 18.44 2.31
N CYS A 219 12.57 17.58 1.53
CA CYS A 219 12.29 16.21 1.95
C CYS A 219 13.52 15.33 1.75
N ASP A 220 14.07 14.78 2.83
CA ASP A 220 15.23 13.88 2.76
C ASP A 220 14.97 12.65 1.87
N ALA A 221 13.73 12.16 1.84
CA ALA A 221 13.32 11.10 0.94
C ALA A 221 13.45 11.49 -0.54
N PHE A 222 13.35 12.78 -0.86
CA PHE A 222 13.50 13.30 -2.22
C PHE A 222 14.91 13.81 -2.52
N SER A 223 15.64 14.34 -1.55
CA SER A 223 16.97 14.90 -1.71
C SER A 223 18.02 13.85 -2.10
N ASN A 224 17.82 12.60 -1.69
CA ASN A 224 18.70 11.46 -2.00
C ASN A 224 18.28 10.68 -3.25
N LEU A 225 17.43 11.24 -4.11
CA LEU A 225 16.88 10.56 -5.29
C LEU A 225 17.83 10.55 -6.49
N ASP A 226 18.92 9.78 -6.43
CA ASP A 226 19.74 9.51 -7.61
C ASP A 226 18.96 8.86 -8.77
N LYS A 227 17.82 8.24 -8.49
CA LYS A 227 17.02 7.49 -9.46
C LYS A 227 15.51 7.75 -9.37
N PHE A 228 15.11 8.83 -8.72
CA PHE A 228 13.67 9.13 -8.52
C PHE A 228 12.86 7.94 -7.98
N ILE A 229 13.39 7.32 -6.94
CA ILE A 229 12.78 6.22 -6.23
C ILE A 229 12.26 6.76 -4.90
N MET A 230 11.04 6.40 -4.55
CA MET A 230 10.41 6.85 -3.31
C MET A 230 9.93 5.65 -2.49
N PRO A 231 9.97 5.74 -1.17
CA PRO A 231 9.32 4.73 -0.33
C PRO A 231 7.81 4.83 -0.50
N GLN A 232 7.15 3.69 -0.65
CA GLN A 232 5.70 3.61 -0.70
C GLN A 232 5.22 2.42 0.13
N ASN A 233 4.53 2.69 1.22
CA ASN A 233 3.88 1.64 1.97
C ASN A 233 2.76 1.01 1.11
N LYS A 234 2.68 -0.32 1.13
CA LYS A 234 1.70 -1.07 0.33
C LYS A 234 0.87 -1.99 1.22
N THR A 235 -0.40 -2.12 0.87
CA THR A 235 -1.34 -3.04 1.52
C THR A 235 -0.82 -4.47 1.59
N ARG A 236 0.05 -4.86 0.65
CA ARG A 236 0.58 -6.22 0.53
C ARG A 236 1.18 -6.78 1.82
N MET A 237 1.89 -5.98 2.58
CA MET A 237 2.48 -6.48 3.84
C MET A 237 1.39 -6.96 4.79
N ILE A 238 0.37 -6.14 5.02
CA ILE A 238 -0.74 -6.50 5.91
C ILE A 238 -1.57 -7.65 5.31
N GLU A 239 -1.81 -7.64 4.01
CA GLU A 239 -2.52 -8.73 3.32
C GLU A 239 -1.77 -10.07 3.43
N CYS A 240 -0.44 -10.07 3.31
CA CYS A 240 0.39 -11.25 3.57
C CYS A 240 0.30 -11.70 5.03
N ALA A 241 0.48 -10.78 5.96
CA ALA A 241 0.45 -11.08 7.39
C ALA A 241 -0.88 -11.74 7.80
N VAL A 242 -2.02 -11.15 7.45
CA VAL A 242 -3.35 -11.68 7.82
C VAL A 242 -3.71 -12.99 7.12
N ASN A 243 -3.00 -13.35 6.07
CA ASN A 243 -3.16 -14.61 5.35
C ASN A 243 -2.03 -15.62 5.63
N ARG A 244 -1.19 -15.36 6.63
CA ARG A 244 -0.06 -16.23 7.00
C ARG A 244 0.87 -16.55 5.82
N THR A 245 1.14 -15.58 4.97
CA THR A 245 2.14 -15.66 3.91
C THR A 245 3.39 -14.95 4.37
N LEU A 246 4.55 -15.60 4.29
CA LEU A 246 5.81 -14.97 4.66
C LEU A 246 6.07 -13.75 3.80
N ILE A 247 6.37 -12.63 4.46
CA ILE A 247 6.66 -11.36 3.83
C ILE A 247 8.16 -11.32 3.55
N LEU A 248 8.55 -11.21 2.28
CA LEU A 248 9.93 -11.12 1.85
C LEU A 248 10.13 -9.79 1.10
N VAL A 249 10.86 -8.84 1.70
CA VAL A 249 10.90 -7.45 1.26
C VAL A 249 12.28 -7.07 0.75
N LYS A 250 12.35 -6.39 -0.39
CA LYS A 250 13.58 -5.74 -0.85
C LYS A 250 13.98 -4.65 0.12
N ARG A 251 15.15 -4.78 0.73
CA ARG A 251 15.66 -3.75 1.64
C ARG A 251 15.76 -2.40 0.93
N ASN A 252 15.36 -1.37 1.62
CA ASN A 252 15.45 0.01 1.14
C ASN A 252 16.03 0.92 2.24
N PRO A 253 16.66 2.04 1.87
CA PRO A 253 17.34 2.90 2.84
C PRO A 253 16.39 3.60 3.83
N TRP A 254 15.12 3.73 3.48
CA TRP A 254 14.13 4.40 4.33
C TRP A 254 13.53 3.51 5.41
N LYS A 255 13.75 2.18 5.35
CA LYS A 255 13.23 1.22 6.33
C LYS A 255 11.73 1.35 6.61
N LEU A 256 10.97 1.74 5.59
CA LEU A 256 9.53 2.00 5.71
C LEU A 256 8.76 0.79 6.28
N ASP A 257 9.24 -0.40 5.96
CA ASP A 257 8.65 -1.67 6.38
C ASP A 257 8.73 -1.87 7.90
N GLU A 258 9.78 -1.33 8.52
CA GLU A 258 10.05 -1.43 9.97
C GLU A 258 9.07 -0.59 10.82
N MET A 259 8.29 0.30 10.22
CA MET A 259 7.24 1.03 10.93
C MET A 259 6.11 0.12 11.42
N TRP A 260 5.84 -0.93 10.68
CA TRP A 260 4.71 -1.82 10.95
C TRP A 260 5.13 -3.18 11.47
N PHE A 261 6.25 -3.68 10.99
CA PHE A 261 6.75 -5.02 11.25
C PHE A 261 8.22 -4.99 11.66
N THR A 262 8.67 -5.97 12.43
CA THR A 262 10.04 -6.09 12.89
C THR A 262 10.79 -7.07 11.97
N PRO A 263 11.94 -6.69 11.39
CA PRO A 263 12.73 -7.61 10.57
C PRO A 263 13.17 -8.83 11.38
N ASP A 264 13.24 -9.97 10.74
CA ASP A 264 13.58 -11.30 11.26
C ASP A 264 12.62 -11.86 12.33
N GLU A 265 11.66 -11.04 12.81
CA GLU A 265 10.59 -11.47 13.72
C GLU A 265 9.23 -11.60 13.00
N ASP A 266 8.91 -10.64 12.11
CA ASP A 266 7.62 -10.56 11.41
C ASP A 266 7.78 -10.69 9.89
N PHE A 267 8.96 -10.40 9.35
CA PHE A 267 9.27 -10.48 7.92
C PHE A 267 10.77 -10.63 7.70
N ILE A 268 11.17 -10.93 6.46
CA ILE A 268 12.56 -11.09 6.06
C ILE A 268 12.92 -10.08 4.98
N TYR A 269 14.11 -9.49 5.08
CA TYR A 269 14.72 -8.71 4.02
C TYR A 269 15.52 -9.57 3.02
N PHE A 270 15.58 -9.11 1.79
CA PHE A 270 16.60 -9.52 0.82
C PHE A 270 17.29 -8.29 0.23
N ASP A 271 18.56 -8.44 -0.15
CA ASP A 271 19.41 -7.33 -0.59
C ASP A 271 19.65 -7.32 -2.10
N ASP A 272 19.67 -8.47 -2.76
CA ASP A 272 19.84 -8.58 -4.21
C ASP A 272 18.74 -9.47 -4.83
N TYR A 273 18.19 -9.04 -5.96
CA TYR A 273 17.23 -9.83 -6.72
C TYR A 273 17.78 -11.17 -7.21
N ASN A 274 19.12 -11.27 -7.39
CA ASN A 274 19.78 -12.53 -7.76
C ASN A 274 19.77 -13.56 -6.62
N GLU A 275 19.58 -13.12 -5.37
CA GLU A 275 19.50 -14.00 -4.19
C GLU A 275 18.08 -14.58 -4.02
N LEU A 276 17.07 -13.92 -4.58
CA LEU A 276 15.67 -14.33 -4.42
C LEU A 276 15.41 -15.81 -4.70
N PRO A 277 15.90 -16.41 -5.81
CA PRO A 277 15.66 -17.82 -6.08
C PRO A 277 16.21 -18.72 -4.98
N SER A 278 17.39 -18.43 -4.46
CA SER A 278 18.02 -19.23 -3.41
C SER A 278 17.29 -19.08 -2.07
N ILE A 279 16.83 -17.88 -1.73
CA ILE A 279 16.03 -17.60 -0.52
C ILE A 279 14.70 -18.33 -0.59
N ILE A 280 14.01 -18.26 -1.73
CA ILE A 280 12.71 -18.91 -1.91
C ILE A 280 12.86 -20.45 -1.89
N ASP A 281 13.94 -20.98 -2.47
CA ASP A 281 14.24 -22.41 -2.43
C ASP A 281 14.45 -22.89 -0.99
N ASP A 282 15.21 -22.13 -0.19
CA ASP A 282 15.42 -22.45 1.23
C ASP A 282 14.09 -22.38 2.01
N ILE A 283 13.30 -21.32 1.86
CA ILE A 283 11.98 -21.18 2.48
C ILE A 283 11.08 -22.37 2.09
N SER A 284 11.12 -22.77 0.82
CA SER A 284 10.28 -23.85 0.32
C SER A 284 10.65 -25.21 0.90
N LYS A 285 11.95 -25.48 1.06
CA LYS A 285 12.46 -26.75 1.62
C LYS A 285 12.38 -26.80 3.14
N ASN A 286 12.58 -25.68 3.79
CA ASN A 286 12.73 -25.57 5.24
C ASN A 286 11.58 -24.72 5.85
N TRP A 287 10.36 -24.82 5.33
CA TRP A 287 9.21 -24.00 5.70
C TRP A 287 8.99 -23.92 7.22
N HIS A 288 9.20 -25.00 7.94
CA HIS A 288 9.01 -25.08 9.38
C HIS A 288 9.87 -24.07 10.17
N ASN A 289 11.04 -23.65 9.63
CA ASN A 289 11.90 -22.65 10.26
C ASN A 289 11.31 -21.24 10.19
N TYR A 290 10.38 -21.01 9.26
CA TYR A 290 9.79 -19.70 8.98
C TYR A 290 8.39 -19.52 9.55
N GLU A 291 7.77 -20.59 10.03
CA GLU A 291 6.40 -20.56 10.54
C GLU A 291 6.22 -19.59 11.71
N GLN A 292 7.22 -19.47 12.59
CA GLN A 292 7.14 -18.55 13.72
C GLN A 292 7.11 -17.09 13.26
N ILE A 293 7.90 -16.70 12.25
CA ILE A 293 7.90 -15.36 11.67
C ILE A 293 6.52 -15.03 11.10
N VAL A 294 5.92 -15.99 10.42
CA VAL A 294 4.58 -15.85 9.84
C VAL A 294 3.51 -15.67 10.90
N GLU A 295 3.57 -16.46 11.98
CA GLU A 295 2.61 -16.36 13.09
C GLU A 295 2.77 -15.06 13.88
N ASN A 296 3.99 -14.56 14.05
CA ASN A 296 4.24 -13.26 14.68
C ASN A 296 3.61 -12.13 13.84
N ALA A 297 3.86 -12.13 12.53
CA ALA A 297 3.25 -11.16 11.60
C ALA A 297 1.72 -11.23 11.64
N PHE A 298 1.15 -12.43 11.64
CA PHE A 298 -0.29 -12.65 11.74
C PHE A 298 -0.86 -12.11 13.06
N ALA A 299 -0.27 -12.46 14.18
CA ALA A 299 -0.71 -12.00 15.49
C ALA A 299 -0.64 -10.47 15.60
N LYS A 300 0.47 -9.88 15.15
CA LYS A 300 0.64 -8.43 15.13
C LYS A 300 -0.40 -7.73 14.25
N ALA A 301 -0.59 -8.20 13.01
CA ALA A 301 -1.54 -7.61 12.09
C ALA A 301 -2.97 -7.70 12.62
N THR A 302 -3.39 -8.88 13.09
CA THR A 302 -4.76 -9.13 13.54
C THR A 302 -5.13 -8.43 14.85
N THR A 303 -4.13 -8.03 15.64
CA THR A 303 -4.34 -7.27 16.88
C THR A 303 -4.19 -5.76 16.68
N LYS A 304 -3.22 -5.30 15.88
CA LYS A 304 -2.86 -3.88 15.80
C LYS A 304 -3.45 -3.15 14.59
N TYR A 305 -3.50 -3.81 13.41
CA TYR A 305 -3.79 -3.13 12.15
C TYR A 305 -5.23 -3.34 11.65
N THR A 306 -6.16 -3.51 12.58
CA THR A 306 -7.58 -3.65 12.28
C THR A 306 -8.22 -2.31 11.92
N VAL A 307 -9.35 -2.34 11.19
CA VAL A 307 -10.17 -1.16 10.91
C VAL A 307 -10.63 -0.50 12.21
N GLU A 308 -11.01 -1.28 13.21
CA GLU A 308 -11.44 -0.76 14.51
C GLU A 308 -10.36 0.10 15.18
N ASN A 309 -9.12 -0.44 15.29
CA ASN A 309 -8.00 0.30 15.87
C ASN A 309 -7.65 1.55 15.04
N PHE A 310 -7.78 1.45 13.72
CA PHE A 310 -7.54 2.59 12.83
C PHE A 310 -8.56 3.72 13.08
N ILE A 311 -9.85 3.39 13.20
CA ILE A 311 -10.89 4.38 13.49
C ILE A 311 -10.71 4.99 14.88
N ASN A 312 -10.37 4.17 15.88
CA ASN A 312 -10.07 4.68 17.24
C ASN A 312 -8.94 5.70 17.19
N ARG A 313 -7.84 5.38 16.52
CA ARG A 313 -6.72 6.30 16.34
C ARG A 313 -7.13 7.59 15.62
N ILE A 314 -7.89 7.52 14.53
CA ILE A 314 -8.40 8.71 13.86
C ILE A 314 -9.24 9.56 14.81
N THR A 315 -10.09 8.93 15.63
CA THR A 315 -10.96 9.63 16.56
C THR A 315 -10.16 10.34 17.67
N GLU A 316 -9.04 9.77 18.10
CA GLU A 316 -8.14 10.36 19.11
C GLU A 316 -7.37 11.56 18.56
N GLU A 317 -7.06 11.59 17.26
CA GLU A 317 -6.24 12.61 16.59
C GLU A 317 -7.07 13.80 16.06
N ILE A 318 -8.36 13.64 15.90
CA ILE A 318 -9.30 14.69 15.46
C ILE A 318 -9.95 15.36 16.68
#